data_e304ac358fbe9d6fbbf163529b97d03b
#
_entry.id   e304ac358fbe9d6fbbf163529b97d03b
#
_cell.length_a   1.000
_cell.length_b   1.000
_cell.length_c   1.000
_cell.angle_alpha   90.00
_cell.angle_beta   90.00
_cell.angle_gamma   90.00
#
_symmetry.space_group_name_H-M   'P 1'
#
loop_
_entity.id
_entity.type
_entity.pdbx_description
1 polymer ?
#
loop_
_entity_poly.entity_id
_entity_poly.type
_entity_poly.pdbx_seq_one_letter_code
_entity_poly.pdbx_strand_id
1 'polypeptide(L)'
;MQVFDASSMIYAWDNYPVDQFPGLWIWIAAEINARRLMMSIVASGEVCAGTPDCGDWLVTAGLERLDVTNEIAQDAMRIKGLLGVVGDNYHPKGVGENDLLIIATARAHGRELISNEAQQNNPPDVNSKRKIPSVCSMREVAVPCIDFVQYIRRSGAVFR
;
A
#
# COMPACT_ATOMS: atom_id res chain seq x y z
N MET A 1 -11.99 6.64 -1.14
CA MET A 1 -11.36 5.41 -0.63
C MET A 1 -9.93 5.34 -1.10
N GLN A 2 -9.02 5.04 -0.20
CA GLN A 2 -7.62 4.75 -0.50
C GLN A 2 -7.28 3.33 -0.10
N VAL A 3 -6.35 2.72 -0.82
CA VAL A 3 -5.80 1.41 -0.52
C VAL A 3 -4.41 1.59 0.08
N PHE A 4 -4.21 1.07 1.27
CA PHE A 4 -2.93 1.19 1.97
C PHE A 4 -2.03 -0.01 1.70
N ASP A 5 -0.78 0.28 1.36
CA ASP A 5 0.31 -0.68 1.41
C ASP A 5 0.76 -0.93 2.86
N ALA A 6 1.34 -2.08 3.11
CA ALA A 6 1.88 -2.42 4.43
C ALA A 6 2.89 -1.39 4.93
N SER A 7 3.77 -0.89 4.04
CA SER A 7 4.80 0.09 4.40
C SER A 7 4.22 1.38 4.99
N SER A 8 3.10 1.85 4.48
CA SER A 8 2.47 3.08 4.97
C SER A 8 1.80 2.87 6.33
N MET A 9 1.17 1.73 6.54
CA MET A 9 0.54 1.42 7.82
C MET A 9 1.60 1.19 8.92
N ILE A 10 2.66 0.46 8.60
CA ILE A 10 3.78 0.24 9.54
C ILE A 10 4.49 1.56 9.84
N TYR A 11 4.69 2.41 8.83
CA TYR A 11 5.24 3.75 9.03
C TYR A 11 4.41 4.56 10.04
N ALA A 12 3.10 4.56 9.88
CA ALA A 12 2.20 5.24 10.81
C ALA A 12 2.34 4.70 12.23
N TRP A 13 2.34 3.38 12.35
CA TRP A 13 2.46 2.69 13.64
C TRP A 13 3.77 3.01 14.36
N ASP A 14 4.88 3.02 13.64
CA ASP A 14 6.21 3.23 14.20
C ASP A 14 6.49 4.72 14.52
N ASN A 15 5.93 5.65 13.74
CA ASN A 15 6.25 7.07 13.87
C ASN A 15 5.22 7.87 14.67
N TYR A 16 4.00 7.36 14.81
CA TYR A 16 2.92 8.01 15.55
C TYR A 16 2.33 7.04 16.59
N PRO A 17 3.02 6.79 17.71
CA PRO A 17 2.53 5.85 18.73
C PRO A 17 1.10 6.16 19.17
N VAL A 18 0.26 5.13 19.28
CA VAL A 18 -1.18 5.28 19.54
C VAL A 18 -1.44 6.09 20.82
N ASP A 19 -0.66 5.85 21.86
CA ASP A 19 -0.83 6.52 23.16
C ASP A 19 -0.45 8.01 23.11
N GLN A 20 0.44 8.40 22.19
CA GLN A 20 0.87 9.79 22.04
C GLN A 20 0.06 10.55 21.01
N PHE A 21 -0.54 9.85 20.06
CA PHE A 21 -1.34 10.44 18.98
C PHE A 21 -2.76 9.86 18.93
N PRO A 22 -3.51 9.89 20.04
CA PRO A 22 -4.82 9.23 20.08
C PRO A 22 -5.81 9.81 19.08
N GLY A 23 -5.78 11.11 18.84
CA GLY A 23 -6.66 11.76 17.85
C GLY A 23 -6.44 11.27 16.43
N LEU A 24 -5.18 11.01 16.04
CA LEU A 24 -4.85 10.44 14.74
C LEU A 24 -5.44 9.03 14.58
N TRP A 25 -5.26 8.19 15.59
CA TRP A 25 -5.73 6.79 15.52
C TRP A 25 -7.24 6.66 15.62
N ILE A 26 -7.91 7.55 16.36
CA ILE A 26 -9.37 7.66 16.34
C ILE A 26 -9.85 8.01 14.91
N TRP A 27 -9.19 8.94 14.26
CA TRP A 27 -9.52 9.31 12.88
C TRP A 27 -9.26 8.16 11.91
N ILE A 28 -8.12 7.47 12.00
CA ILE A 28 -7.82 6.29 11.17
C ILE A 28 -8.89 5.20 11.36
N ALA A 29 -9.30 4.94 12.60
CA ALA A 29 -10.37 3.99 12.88
C ALA A 29 -11.70 4.41 12.23
N ALA A 30 -12.01 5.70 12.23
CA ALA A 30 -13.19 6.23 11.56
C ALA A 30 -13.12 6.07 10.03
N GLU A 31 -11.94 6.27 9.44
CA GLU A 31 -11.72 6.04 8.00
C GLU A 31 -11.88 4.56 7.63
N ILE A 32 -11.39 3.67 8.48
CA ILE A 32 -11.56 2.21 8.33
C ILE A 32 -13.05 1.84 8.41
N ASN A 33 -13.74 2.30 9.44
CA ASN A 33 -15.17 2.01 9.62
C ASN A 33 -16.03 2.52 8.46
N ALA A 34 -15.68 3.68 7.93
CA ALA A 34 -16.38 4.27 6.79
C ALA A 34 -15.95 3.66 5.44
N ARG A 35 -15.06 2.69 5.43
CA ARG A 35 -14.50 2.04 4.23
C ARG A 35 -13.83 3.04 3.29
N ARG A 36 -13.27 4.11 3.83
CA ARG A 36 -12.44 5.05 3.09
C ARG A 36 -10.96 4.68 3.12
N LEU A 37 -10.56 3.86 4.09
CA LEU A 37 -9.25 3.24 4.18
C LEU A 37 -9.43 1.72 4.16
N MET A 38 -8.81 1.06 3.21
CA MET A 38 -8.83 -0.40 3.05
C MET A 38 -7.44 -0.90 2.73
N MET A 39 -7.22 -2.20 2.87
CA MET A 39 -5.97 -2.87 2.50
C MET A 39 -6.28 -4.13 1.71
N SER A 40 -5.37 -4.49 0.79
CA SER A 40 -5.42 -5.83 0.22
C SER A 40 -5.17 -6.87 1.31
N ILE A 41 -5.70 -8.07 1.12
CA ILE A 41 -5.43 -9.19 2.03
C ILE A 41 -3.91 -9.48 2.13
N VAL A 42 -3.18 -9.22 1.06
CA VAL A 42 -1.71 -9.40 1.00
C VAL A 42 -1.01 -8.37 1.91
N ALA A 43 -1.33 -7.08 1.77
CA ALA A 43 -0.75 -6.02 2.59
C ALA A 43 -1.10 -6.19 4.07
N SER A 44 -2.35 -6.50 4.36
CA SER A 44 -2.81 -6.79 5.73
C SER A 44 -2.05 -7.98 6.34
N GLY A 45 -1.81 -9.03 5.54
CA GLY A 45 -1.02 -10.19 5.97
C GLY A 45 0.42 -9.83 6.30
N GLU A 46 1.05 -8.96 5.54
CA GLU A 46 2.41 -8.47 5.82
C GLU A 46 2.48 -7.69 7.13
N VAL A 47 1.49 -6.83 7.40
CA VAL A 47 1.40 -6.11 8.67
C VAL A 47 1.26 -7.09 9.83
N CYS A 48 0.36 -8.06 9.74
CA CYS A 48 0.15 -9.05 10.78
C CYS A 48 1.41 -9.90 11.05
N ALA A 49 2.17 -10.23 10.00
CA ALA A 49 3.39 -11.01 10.12
C ALA A 49 4.56 -10.20 10.71
N GLY A 50 4.75 -8.97 10.24
CA GLY A 50 5.89 -8.13 10.62
C GLY A 50 5.67 -7.27 11.87
N THR A 51 4.43 -6.84 12.12
CA THR A 51 4.05 -5.97 13.22
C THR A 51 2.72 -6.45 13.81
N PRO A 52 2.73 -7.57 14.57
CA PRO A 52 1.50 -8.22 15.05
C PRO A 52 0.57 -7.30 15.82
N ASP A 53 1.10 -6.41 16.66
CA ASP A 53 0.28 -5.47 17.44
C ASP A 53 -0.50 -4.51 16.54
N CYS A 54 0.12 -4.03 15.48
CA CYS A 54 -0.56 -3.22 14.46
C CYS A 54 -1.66 -4.05 13.77
N GLY A 55 -1.35 -5.28 13.40
CA GLY A 55 -2.32 -6.20 12.81
C GLY A 55 -3.54 -6.41 13.69
N ASP A 56 -3.34 -6.64 14.98
CA ASP A 56 -4.42 -6.80 15.97
C ASP A 56 -5.25 -5.52 16.08
N TRP A 57 -4.60 -4.36 16.10
CA TRP A 57 -5.30 -3.08 16.12
C TRP A 57 -6.19 -2.90 14.90
N LEU A 58 -5.69 -3.23 13.70
CA LEU A 58 -6.45 -3.14 12.44
C LEU A 58 -7.68 -4.05 12.44
N VAL A 59 -7.54 -5.27 12.95
CA VAL A 59 -8.67 -6.21 13.10
C VAL A 59 -9.72 -5.63 14.03
N THR A 60 -9.31 -5.11 15.19
CA THR A 60 -10.20 -4.49 16.19
C THR A 60 -10.90 -3.26 15.60
N ALA A 61 -10.22 -2.48 14.77
CA ALA A 61 -10.81 -1.33 14.09
C ALA A 61 -11.80 -1.71 12.98
N GLY A 62 -11.89 -2.99 12.62
CA GLY A 62 -12.82 -3.48 11.60
C GLY A 62 -12.33 -3.29 10.16
N LEU A 63 -11.00 -3.36 9.95
CA LEU A 63 -10.42 -3.23 8.61
C LEU A 63 -11.07 -4.21 7.64
N GLU A 64 -11.59 -3.69 6.53
CA GLU A 64 -11.98 -4.51 5.39
C GLU A 64 -10.76 -4.84 4.54
N ARG A 65 -10.56 -6.14 4.31
CA ARG A 65 -9.46 -6.65 3.49
C ARG A 65 -10.00 -7.01 2.11
N LEU A 66 -9.33 -6.49 1.07
CA LEU A 66 -9.69 -6.72 -0.31
C LEU A 66 -9.04 -8.02 -0.81
N ASP A 67 -9.87 -8.94 -1.28
CA ASP A 67 -9.39 -10.23 -1.80
C ASP A 67 -8.63 -10.06 -3.11
N VAL A 68 -7.72 -11.00 -3.37
CA VAL A 68 -7.07 -11.14 -4.67
C VAL A 68 -7.96 -11.97 -5.58
N THR A 69 -8.64 -11.29 -6.49
CA THR A 69 -9.45 -11.94 -7.54
C THR A 69 -8.57 -12.48 -8.66
N ASN A 70 -9.14 -13.30 -9.55
CA ASN A 70 -8.42 -13.78 -10.74
C ASN A 70 -7.97 -12.61 -11.62
N GLU A 71 -8.80 -11.59 -11.78
CA GLU A 71 -8.47 -10.38 -12.55
C GLU A 71 -7.30 -9.63 -11.93
N ILE A 72 -7.25 -9.49 -10.62
CA ILE A 72 -6.14 -8.87 -9.90
C ILE A 72 -4.86 -9.68 -10.09
N ALA A 73 -4.93 -11.00 -9.95
CA ALA A 73 -3.78 -11.87 -10.16
C ALA A 73 -3.25 -11.77 -11.60
N GLN A 74 -4.13 -11.75 -12.58
CA GLN A 74 -3.76 -11.59 -13.99
C GLN A 74 -3.14 -10.21 -14.27
N ASP A 75 -3.68 -9.15 -13.69
CA ASP A 75 -3.11 -7.80 -13.85
C ASP A 75 -1.72 -7.70 -13.19
N ALA A 76 -1.54 -8.32 -12.03
CA ALA A 76 -0.22 -8.41 -11.39
C ALA A 76 0.79 -9.14 -12.28
N MET A 77 0.39 -10.22 -12.95
CA MET A 77 1.24 -10.93 -13.92
C MET A 77 1.58 -10.08 -15.15
N ARG A 78 0.62 -9.27 -15.61
CA ARG A 78 0.85 -8.31 -16.70
C ARG A 78 1.90 -7.28 -16.30
N ILE A 79 1.77 -6.69 -15.11
CA ILE A 79 2.74 -5.72 -14.58
C ILE A 79 4.12 -6.36 -14.43
N LYS A 80 4.18 -7.59 -13.91
CA LYS A 80 5.41 -8.38 -13.82
C LYS A 80 6.11 -8.49 -15.17
N GLY A 81 5.35 -8.78 -16.23
CA GLY A 81 5.88 -8.82 -17.60
C GLY A 81 6.43 -7.48 -18.08
N LEU A 82 5.77 -6.37 -17.75
CA LEU A 82 6.26 -5.01 -18.05
C LEU A 82 7.61 -4.71 -17.38
N LEU A 83 7.85 -5.29 -16.19
CA LEU A 83 9.10 -5.12 -15.45
C LEU A 83 10.22 -6.05 -15.95
N GLY A 84 9.92 -6.98 -16.85
CA GLY A 84 10.89 -7.92 -17.36
C GLY A 84 11.27 -9.01 -16.35
N VAL A 85 10.44 -9.25 -15.33
CA VAL A 85 10.68 -10.31 -14.34
C VAL A 85 10.17 -11.64 -14.89
N VAL A 86 11.02 -12.66 -14.88
CA VAL A 86 10.70 -14.03 -15.35
C VAL A 86 10.74 -14.98 -14.16
N GLY A 87 9.68 -15.78 -13.97
CA GLY A 87 9.58 -16.70 -12.84
C GLY A 87 9.66 -15.95 -11.50
N ASP A 88 10.50 -16.41 -10.60
CA ASP A 88 10.72 -15.80 -9.28
C ASP A 88 11.95 -14.86 -9.25
N ASN A 89 12.44 -14.46 -10.40
CA ASN A 89 13.67 -13.67 -10.52
C ASN A 89 13.43 -12.16 -10.28
N TYR A 90 12.78 -11.84 -9.17
CA TYR A 90 12.58 -10.48 -8.73
C TYR A 90 13.91 -9.83 -8.33
N HIS A 91 14.09 -8.56 -8.69
CA HIS A 91 15.29 -7.84 -8.30
C HIS A 91 15.22 -7.45 -6.82
N PRO A 92 16.29 -7.67 -6.02
CA PRO A 92 16.26 -7.37 -4.57
C PRO A 92 15.98 -5.89 -4.25
N LYS A 93 16.28 -4.98 -5.17
CA LYS A 93 16.06 -3.53 -5.00
C LYS A 93 14.71 -3.06 -5.52
N GLY A 94 13.98 -3.91 -6.23
CA GLY A 94 12.69 -3.58 -6.82
C GLY A 94 11.52 -4.19 -6.07
N VAL A 95 10.36 -4.14 -6.71
CA VAL A 95 9.12 -4.76 -6.20
C VAL A 95 9.21 -6.29 -6.22
N GLY A 96 8.53 -6.92 -5.27
CA GLY A 96 8.29 -8.35 -5.23
C GLY A 96 6.87 -8.72 -5.66
N GLU A 97 6.55 -10.00 -5.57
CA GLU A 97 5.24 -10.52 -5.95
C GLU A 97 4.09 -9.88 -5.17
N ASN A 98 4.24 -9.75 -3.84
CA ASN A 98 3.23 -9.14 -3.00
C ASN A 98 2.96 -7.69 -3.39
N ASP A 99 4.01 -6.93 -3.68
CA ASP A 99 3.88 -5.54 -4.12
C ASP A 99 3.06 -5.43 -5.40
N LEU A 100 3.27 -6.34 -6.35
CA LEU A 100 2.50 -6.36 -7.60
C LEU A 100 1.02 -6.65 -7.36
N LEU A 101 0.71 -7.55 -6.43
CA LEU A 101 -0.68 -7.85 -6.05
C LEU A 101 -1.33 -6.64 -5.36
N ILE A 102 -0.59 -5.92 -4.54
CA ILE A 102 -1.08 -4.70 -3.87
C ILE A 102 -1.36 -3.61 -4.89
N ILE A 103 -0.45 -3.36 -5.82
CA ILE A 103 -0.63 -2.39 -6.91
C ILE A 103 -1.84 -2.77 -7.77
N ALA A 104 -1.93 -4.03 -8.18
CA ALA A 104 -3.04 -4.52 -8.99
C ALA A 104 -4.39 -4.42 -8.27
N THR A 105 -4.41 -4.58 -6.95
CA THR A 105 -5.62 -4.40 -6.14
C THR A 105 -6.07 -2.94 -6.18
N ALA A 106 -5.18 -1.99 -5.94
CA ALA A 106 -5.51 -0.56 -6.03
C ALA A 106 -6.01 -0.19 -7.43
N ARG A 107 -5.37 -0.74 -8.46
CA ARG A 107 -5.74 -0.52 -9.86
C ARG A 107 -7.13 -1.07 -10.18
N ALA A 108 -7.44 -2.28 -9.75
CA ALA A 108 -8.74 -2.92 -9.97
C ALA A 108 -9.90 -2.13 -9.33
N HIS A 109 -9.66 -1.54 -8.18
CA HIS A 109 -10.65 -0.71 -7.48
C HIS A 109 -10.65 0.75 -7.94
N GLY A 110 -9.76 1.13 -8.87
CA GLY A 110 -9.64 2.51 -9.36
C GLY A 110 -9.30 3.50 -8.25
N ARG A 111 -8.43 3.11 -7.32
CA ARG A 111 -8.13 3.88 -6.10
C ARG A 111 -6.66 4.23 -5.98
N GLU A 112 -6.40 5.31 -5.25
CA GLU A 112 -5.07 5.74 -4.90
C GLU A 112 -4.42 4.74 -3.93
N LEU A 113 -3.15 4.44 -4.16
CA LEU A 113 -2.33 3.61 -3.28
C LEU A 113 -1.52 4.50 -2.34
N ILE A 114 -1.57 4.20 -1.06
CA ILE A 114 -0.76 4.88 -0.04
C ILE A 114 0.41 3.98 0.31
N SER A 115 1.62 4.39 -0.05
CA SER A 115 2.83 3.62 0.17
C SER A 115 3.98 4.50 0.64
N ASN A 116 4.71 4.03 1.63
CA ASN A 116 5.93 4.68 2.13
C ASN A 116 7.22 4.07 1.56
N GLU A 117 7.09 3.24 0.52
CA GLU A 117 8.24 2.84 -0.26
C GLU A 117 8.96 4.07 -0.85
N ALA A 118 10.26 3.96 -1.03
CA ALA A 118 11.09 5.09 -1.47
C ALA A 118 10.67 5.61 -2.85
N GLN A 119 10.59 6.94 -2.96
CA GLN A 119 10.41 7.62 -4.23
C GLN A 119 11.69 7.51 -5.08
N GLN A 120 11.54 7.19 -6.33
CA GLN A 120 12.62 7.17 -7.32
C GLN A 120 12.39 8.28 -8.32
N ASN A 121 12.93 9.48 -8.04
CA ASN A 121 12.73 10.67 -8.88
C ASN A 121 13.26 10.49 -10.30
N ASN A 122 14.36 9.73 -10.44
CA ASN A 122 14.87 9.29 -11.71
C ASN A 122 14.56 7.80 -11.87
N PRO A 123 13.90 7.37 -12.95
CA PRO A 123 13.67 5.96 -13.20
C PRO A 123 14.98 5.18 -13.18
N PRO A 124 15.01 3.98 -12.59
CA PRO A 124 16.21 3.13 -12.66
C PRO A 124 16.47 2.69 -14.11
N ASP A 125 17.71 2.31 -14.39
CA ASP A 125 18.15 1.82 -15.69
C ASP A 125 17.42 0.55 -16.14
N VAL A 126 16.96 -0.25 -15.18
CA VAL A 126 16.22 -1.51 -15.41
C VAL A 126 14.89 -1.44 -14.67
N ASN A 127 13.79 -1.74 -15.36
CA ASN A 127 12.44 -1.66 -14.82
C ASN A 127 12.22 -2.57 -13.59
N SER A 128 12.89 -3.72 -13.53
CA SER A 128 12.80 -4.64 -12.39
C SER A 128 13.33 -4.07 -11.08
N LYS A 129 14.09 -2.97 -11.11
CA LYS A 129 14.57 -2.23 -9.94
C LYS A 129 13.60 -1.17 -9.44
N ARG A 130 12.47 -0.98 -10.09
CA ARG A 130 11.46 -0.01 -9.68
C ARG A 130 10.82 -0.42 -8.36
N LYS A 131 10.65 0.54 -7.46
CA LYS A 131 9.86 0.40 -6.23
C LYS A 131 8.40 0.76 -6.50
N ILE A 132 7.52 0.53 -5.52
CA ILE A 132 6.08 0.74 -5.69
C ILE A 132 5.72 2.09 -6.32
N PRO A 133 6.19 3.25 -5.81
CA PRO A 133 5.81 4.53 -6.42
C PRO A 133 6.22 4.64 -7.89
N SER A 134 7.39 4.12 -8.24
CA SER A 134 7.91 4.14 -9.60
C SER A 134 7.13 3.22 -10.54
N VAL A 135 6.73 2.04 -10.08
CA VAL A 135 5.86 1.14 -10.86
C VAL A 135 4.51 1.79 -11.09
N CYS A 136 3.91 2.37 -10.07
CA CYS A 136 2.63 3.06 -10.16
C CYS A 136 2.65 4.22 -11.17
N SER A 137 3.79 4.90 -11.32
CA SER A 137 3.97 6.01 -12.25
C SER A 137 4.11 5.59 -13.71
N MET A 138 4.34 4.31 -13.99
CA MET A 138 4.41 3.81 -15.36
C MET A 138 3.07 4.02 -16.07
N ARG A 139 3.13 4.46 -17.34
CA ARG A 139 1.93 4.76 -18.13
C ARG A 139 0.97 3.57 -18.19
N GLU A 140 1.50 2.36 -18.32
CA GLU A 140 0.73 1.13 -18.46
C GLU A 140 0.16 0.62 -17.13
N VAL A 141 0.55 1.24 -16.00
CA VAL A 141 0.06 0.94 -14.65
C VAL A 141 -0.85 2.05 -14.16
N ALA A 142 -0.38 3.29 -14.16
CA ALA A 142 -1.15 4.50 -13.91
C ALA A 142 -1.99 4.45 -12.62
N VAL A 143 -1.37 4.07 -11.51
CA VAL A 143 -2.00 4.09 -10.18
C VAL A 143 -1.50 5.34 -9.44
N PRO A 144 -2.37 6.27 -9.04
CA PRO A 144 -1.96 7.36 -8.16
C PRO A 144 -1.38 6.81 -6.87
N CYS A 145 -0.21 7.31 -6.47
CA CYS A 145 0.50 6.82 -5.29
C CYS A 145 1.07 7.99 -4.50
N ILE A 146 0.75 8.05 -3.21
CA ILE A 146 1.27 9.04 -2.27
C ILE A 146 1.72 8.35 -0.99
N ASP A 147 2.50 9.04 -0.16
CA ASP A 147 2.90 8.55 1.15
C ASP A 147 1.88 8.91 2.24
N PHE A 148 2.12 8.38 3.44
CA PHE A 148 1.22 8.58 4.59
C PHE A 148 1.11 10.05 5.00
N VAL A 149 2.19 10.80 4.98
CA VAL A 149 2.17 12.22 5.36
C VAL A 149 1.36 13.04 4.35
N GLN A 150 1.50 12.76 3.06
CA GLN A 150 0.69 13.40 2.03
C GLN A 150 -0.79 13.05 2.17
N TYR A 151 -1.09 11.79 2.52
CA TYR A 151 -2.45 11.35 2.82
C TYR A 151 -3.08 12.16 3.94
N ILE A 152 -2.38 12.34 5.07
CA ILE A 152 -2.84 13.17 6.17
C ILE A 152 -3.05 14.62 5.71
N ARG A 153 -2.07 15.20 5.03
CA ARG A 153 -2.15 16.60 4.56
C ARG A 153 -3.36 16.84 3.67
N ARG A 154 -3.62 15.93 2.74
CA ARG A 154 -4.77 16.05 1.83
C ARG A 154 -6.10 15.89 2.53
N SER A 155 -6.16 15.15 3.62
CA SER A 155 -7.40 14.96 4.37
C SER A 155 -7.90 16.25 5.03
N GLY A 156 -6.98 17.18 5.34
CA GLY A 156 -7.29 18.38 6.10
C GLY A 156 -7.72 18.10 7.55
N ALA A 157 -7.61 16.86 8.01
CA ALA A 157 -8.01 16.48 9.37
C ALA A 157 -7.12 17.16 10.42
N VAL A 158 -7.74 17.56 11.53
CA VAL A 158 -7.05 18.16 12.67
C VAL A 158 -7.18 17.22 13.85
N PHE A 159 -6.04 16.78 14.37
CA PHE A 159 -5.98 15.85 15.49
C PHE A 159 -5.76 16.64 16.79
N ARG A 160 -6.76 16.61 17.69
CA ARG A 160 -6.77 17.32 18.97
C ARG A 160 -6.96 16.36 20.14
#